data_5b205a81992ebb0422f945fa57a07152
#
_entry.id   5b205a81992ebb0422f945fa57a07152
#
_cell.length_a   1.000
_cell.length_b   1.000
_cell.length_c   1.000
_cell.angle_alpha   90.00
_cell.angle_beta   90.00
_cell.angle_gamma   90.00
#
_symmetry.space_group_name_H-M   'P 1'
#
loop_
_entity.id
_entity.type
_entity.pdbx_description
1 polymer ?
#
loop_
_entity_poly.entity_id
_entity_poly.type
_entity_poly.pdbx_seq_one_letter_code
_entity_poly.pdbx_strand_id
1 'polypeptide(L)'
;MATAVVAFSQLANELEGEGLTKANGERIAGELAKAFSVQIDEVAVLKVEKTNLSFVYPAKLQNVGSIPMSTSSSVAARTAVTKRAEIINNFSQTKHASVFESVPLSEKKTDPSGKTGAKVHSIQKLMTAPVVSSAGVQGVIQICRKGESAPSAGADFTPGDLQKLVAISTSLAKCFK
;
A
#
# COMPACT_ATOMS: atom_id res chain seq x y z
N MET A 1 14.05 -12.86 5.98
CA MET A 1 12.73 -13.08 5.34
C MET A 1 11.76 -13.86 6.23
N ALA A 2 12.14 -15.03 6.74
CA ALA A 2 11.28 -15.86 7.59
C ALA A 2 10.71 -15.12 8.82
N THR A 3 11.50 -14.30 9.51
CA THR A 3 11.10 -13.57 10.72
C THR A 3 9.96 -12.58 10.46
N ALA A 4 10.01 -11.85 9.35
CA ALA A 4 8.95 -10.90 9.00
C ALA A 4 7.64 -11.62 8.69
N VAL A 5 7.68 -12.72 7.93
CA VAL A 5 6.48 -13.51 7.59
C VAL A 5 5.83 -14.08 8.84
N VAL A 6 6.64 -14.58 9.80
CA VAL A 6 6.13 -15.09 11.08
C VAL A 6 5.44 -13.98 11.87
N ALA A 7 6.04 -12.78 11.96
CA ALA A 7 5.45 -11.63 12.65
C ALA A 7 4.11 -11.23 12.03
N PHE A 8 3.99 -11.21 10.70
CA PHE A 8 2.74 -10.91 10.02
C PHE A 8 1.69 -12.02 10.15
N SER A 9 2.12 -13.28 10.23
CA SER A 9 1.20 -14.39 10.52
C SER A 9 0.60 -14.28 11.93
N GLN A 10 1.40 -13.89 12.92
CA GLN A 10 0.94 -13.64 14.29
C GLN A 10 -0.03 -12.44 14.30
N LEU A 11 0.34 -11.33 13.67
CA LEU A 11 -0.51 -10.16 13.53
C LEU A 11 -1.86 -10.52 12.90
N ALA A 12 -1.83 -11.30 11.82
CA ALA A 12 -3.03 -11.74 11.13
C ALA A 12 -3.93 -12.62 12.03
N ASN A 13 -3.35 -13.49 12.87
CA ASN A 13 -4.11 -14.28 13.85
C ASN A 13 -4.80 -13.39 14.89
N GLU A 14 -4.11 -12.35 15.37
CA GLU A 14 -4.68 -11.40 16.34
C GLU A 14 -5.84 -10.60 15.74
N LEU A 15 -5.75 -10.24 14.47
CA LEU A 15 -6.72 -9.36 13.82
C LEU A 15 -7.85 -10.11 13.09
N GLU A 16 -7.76 -11.43 12.94
CA GLU A 16 -8.71 -12.21 12.14
C GLU A 16 -10.16 -12.05 12.61
N GLY A 17 -10.38 -11.98 13.93
CA GLY A 17 -11.72 -11.84 14.51
C GLY A 17 -12.35 -10.47 14.32
N GLU A 18 -11.54 -9.42 14.19
CA GLU A 18 -11.99 -8.03 14.05
C GLU A 18 -12.07 -7.58 12.58
N GLY A 19 -11.31 -8.22 11.71
CA GLY A 19 -11.21 -7.86 10.28
C GLY A 19 -10.45 -6.54 10.05
N LEU A 20 -10.66 -5.94 8.88
CA LEU A 20 -10.00 -4.70 8.46
C LEU A 20 -10.74 -3.46 8.96
N THR A 21 -10.61 -3.18 10.24
CA THR A 21 -11.02 -1.88 10.81
C THR A 21 -9.99 -0.81 10.46
N LYS A 22 -10.33 0.48 10.66
CA LYS A 22 -9.39 1.59 10.52
C LYS A 22 -8.13 1.39 11.37
N ALA A 23 -8.31 1.04 12.64
CA ALA A 23 -7.20 0.82 13.58
C ALA A 23 -6.31 -0.36 13.14
N ASN A 24 -6.91 -1.44 12.68
CA ASN A 24 -6.19 -2.61 12.18
C ASN A 24 -5.44 -2.30 10.88
N GLY A 25 -6.02 -1.49 9.99
CA GLY A 25 -5.36 -1.00 8.79
C GLY A 25 -4.13 -0.15 9.10
N GLU A 26 -4.23 0.74 10.07
CA GLU A 26 -3.10 1.56 10.56
C GLU A 26 -1.99 0.69 11.17
N ARG A 27 -2.36 -0.31 11.96
CA ARG A 27 -1.41 -1.26 12.56
C ARG A 27 -0.67 -2.08 11.49
N ILE A 28 -1.38 -2.62 10.53
CA ILE A 28 -0.80 -3.35 9.39
C ILE A 28 0.15 -2.44 8.60
N ALA A 29 -0.28 -1.22 8.28
CA ALA A 29 0.54 -0.26 7.54
C ALA A 29 1.83 0.11 8.30
N GLY A 30 1.75 0.30 9.62
CA GLY A 30 2.91 0.57 10.46
C GLY A 30 3.94 -0.56 10.44
N GLU A 31 3.49 -1.80 10.52
CA GLU A 31 4.39 -2.96 10.44
C GLU A 31 4.97 -3.15 9.02
N LEU A 32 4.18 -2.88 7.97
CA LEU A 32 4.67 -2.89 6.58
C LEU A 32 5.74 -1.80 6.36
N ALA A 33 5.52 -0.58 6.86
CA ALA A 33 6.49 0.50 6.76
C ALA A 33 7.84 0.11 7.39
N LYS A 34 7.82 -0.49 8.56
CA LYS A 34 9.02 -1.02 9.23
C LYS A 34 9.69 -2.14 8.42
N ALA A 35 8.90 -3.10 7.94
CA ALA A 35 9.41 -4.26 7.21
C ALA A 35 10.13 -3.90 5.91
N PHE A 36 9.72 -2.82 5.26
CA PHE A 36 10.28 -2.36 3.98
C PHE A 36 11.11 -1.08 4.09
N SER A 37 11.31 -0.56 5.31
CA SER A 37 12.08 0.67 5.57
C SER A 37 11.59 1.86 4.72
N VAL A 38 10.27 2.05 4.71
CA VAL A 38 9.59 3.18 4.06
C VAL A 38 8.84 4.02 5.09
N GLN A 39 8.38 5.19 4.67
CA GLN A 39 7.53 6.02 5.52
C GLN A 39 6.11 5.44 5.60
N ILE A 40 5.38 5.77 6.66
CA ILE A 40 4.01 5.26 6.86
C ILE A 40 3.05 5.69 5.73
N ASP A 41 3.26 6.85 5.15
CA ASP A 41 2.47 7.38 4.03
C ASP A 41 2.94 6.88 2.65
N GLU A 42 3.91 5.99 2.63
CA GLU A 42 4.36 5.24 1.46
C GLU A 42 3.73 3.83 1.39
N VAL A 43 2.80 3.53 2.29
CA VAL A 43 2.06 2.25 2.34
C VAL A 43 0.59 2.49 1.99
N ALA A 44 0.03 1.65 1.15
CA ALA A 44 -1.40 1.59 0.87
C ALA A 44 -1.93 0.17 1.06
N VAL A 45 -3.06 0.07 1.75
CA VAL A 45 -3.81 -1.18 1.93
C VAL A 45 -5.21 -0.96 1.38
N LEU A 46 -5.58 -1.75 0.37
CA LEU A 46 -6.89 -1.67 -0.28
C LEU A 46 -7.63 -2.99 -0.12
N LYS A 47 -8.92 -2.91 0.10
CA LYS A 47 -9.82 -4.05 0.20
C LYS A 47 -10.72 -4.13 -1.02
N VAL A 48 -10.97 -5.34 -1.51
CA VAL A 48 -11.98 -5.57 -2.54
C VAL A 48 -13.37 -5.50 -1.92
N GLU A 49 -14.20 -4.63 -2.45
CA GLU A 49 -15.62 -4.50 -2.10
C GLU A 49 -16.46 -4.58 -3.38
N LYS A 50 -17.09 -5.72 -3.60
CA LYS A 50 -17.82 -6.04 -4.84
C LYS A 50 -16.88 -5.95 -6.06
N THR A 51 -17.04 -4.92 -6.90
CA THR A 51 -16.25 -4.69 -8.11
C THR A 51 -15.24 -3.56 -7.97
N ASN A 52 -15.05 -3.05 -6.76
CA ASN A 52 -14.20 -1.90 -6.48
C ASN A 52 -13.11 -2.24 -5.45
N LEU A 53 -12.07 -1.43 -5.45
CA LEU A 53 -11.06 -1.38 -4.40
C LEU A 53 -11.28 -0.14 -3.52
N SER A 54 -11.42 -0.34 -2.22
CA SER A 54 -11.56 0.73 -1.25
C SER A 54 -10.32 0.83 -0.38
N PHE A 55 -9.86 2.06 -0.07
CA PHE A 55 -8.72 2.25 0.82
C PHE A 55 -9.09 1.88 2.25
N VAL A 56 -8.33 0.98 2.84
CA VAL A 56 -8.32 0.73 4.28
C VAL A 56 -7.30 1.66 4.93
N TYR A 57 -6.15 1.80 4.30
CA TYR A 57 -5.09 2.74 4.69
C TYR A 57 -4.47 3.35 3.42
N PRO A 58 -4.15 4.64 3.38
CA PRO A 58 -4.39 5.68 4.41
C PRO A 58 -5.87 5.97 4.65
N ALA A 59 -6.24 6.15 5.91
CA ALA A 59 -7.64 6.36 6.30
C ALA A 59 -8.29 7.61 5.66
N LYS A 60 -7.50 8.66 5.42
CA LYS A 60 -7.98 9.88 4.76
C LYS A 60 -8.40 9.67 3.30
N LEU A 61 -7.94 8.60 2.66
CA LEU A 61 -8.35 8.24 1.30
C LEU A 61 -9.64 7.43 1.25
N GLN A 62 -10.14 6.95 2.38
CA GLN A 62 -11.43 6.24 2.43
C GLN A 62 -12.60 7.10 1.91
N ASN A 63 -12.51 8.40 2.12
CA ASN A 63 -13.55 9.36 1.70
C ASN A 63 -13.38 9.88 0.27
N VAL A 64 -12.29 9.54 -0.40
CA VAL A 64 -12.00 9.99 -1.78
C VAL A 64 -12.78 9.16 -2.82
N GLY A 65 -13.27 7.99 -2.41
CA GLY A 65 -14.00 7.07 -3.27
C GLY A 65 -13.28 5.74 -3.45
N SER A 66 -13.87 4.88 -4.24
CA SER A 66 -13.32 3.56 -4.56
C SER A 66 -12.77 3.53 -5.98
N ILE A 67 -11.84 2.63 -6.24
CA ILE A 67 -11.24 2.42 -7.56
C ILE A 67 -11.96 1.24 -8.22
N PRO A 68 -12.71 1.45 -9.32
CA PRO A 68 -13.29 0.33 -10.05
C PRO A 68 -12.21 -0.61 -10.57
N MET A 69 -12.37 -1.92 -10.36
CA MET A 69 -11.40 -2.91 -10.85
C MET A 69 -11.31 -2.95 -12.39
N SER A 70 -12.31 -2.42 -13.09
CA SER A 70 -12.29 -2.24 -14.54
C SER A 70 -11.37 -1.11 -15.02
N THR A 71 -10.84 -0.29 -14.11
CA THR A 71 -10.00 0.87 -14.45
C THR A 71 -8.63 0.42 -14.94
N SER A 72 -8.37 0.56 -16.24
CA SER A 72 -7.09 0.14 -16.85
C SER A 72 -5.89 1.02 -16.47
N SER A 73 -6.13 2.26 -16.04
CA SER A 73 -5.08 3.21 -15.65
C SER A 73 -4.63 3.07 -14.19
N SER A 74 -5.28 2.23 -13.39
CA SER A 74 -4.89 2.00 -12.00
C SER A 74 -4.02 0.75 -11.85
N VAL A 75 -2.83 0.91 -11.29
CA VAL A 75 -1.94 -0.22 -10.98
C VAL A 75 -2.60 -1.14 -9.94
N ALA A 76 -3.28 -0.58 -8.93
CA ALA A 76 -3.98 -1.37 -7.94
C ALA A 76 -5.10 -2.24 -8.57
N ALA A 77 -5.91 -1.66 -9.46
CA ALA A 77 -6.94 -2.41 -10.18
C ALA A 77 -6.33 -3.52 -11.05
N ARG A 78 -5.27 -3.21 -11.78
CA ARG A 78 -4.55 -4.20 -12.59
C ARG A 78 -4.01 -5.35 -11.73
N THR A 79 -3.41 -5.04 -10.59
CA THR A 79 -2.90 -6.05 -9.63
C THR A 79 -4.03 -6.97 -9.15
N ALA A 80 -5.19 -6.43 -8.81
CA ALA A 80 -6.34 -7.19 -8.36
C ALA A 80 -6.88 -8.12 -9.46
N VAL A 81 -7.01 -7.61 -10.67
CA VAL A 81 -7.57 -8.37 -11.81
C VAL A 81 -6.63 -9.45 -12.31
N THR A 82 -5.35 -9.11 -12.47
CA THR A 82 -4.35 -10.05 -12.99
C THR A 82 -3.82 -11.01 -11.92
N LYS A 83 -4.04 -10.71 -10.64
CA LYS A 83 -3.51 -11.47 -9.49
C LYS A 83 -1.98 -11.56 -9.51
N ARG A 84 -1.30 -10.57 -10.07
CA ARG A 84 0.16 -10.54 -10.22
C ARG A 84 0.77 -9.43 -9.38
N ALA A 85 1.82 -9.80 -8.66
CA ALA A 85 2.69 -8.83 -8.01
C ALA A 85 3.69 -8.27 -9.02
N GLU A 86 4.04 -7.00 -8.88
CA GLU A 86 5.01 -6.35 -9.76
C GLU A 86 5.81 -5.25 -9.06
N ILE A 87 6.97 -4.94 -9.62
CA ILE A 87 7.83 -3.83 -9.25
C ILE A 87 7.87 -2.83 -10.40
N ILE A 88 7.70 -1.54 -10.09
CA ILE A 88 7.83 -0.45 -11.04
C ILE A 88 8.79 0.59 -10.45
N ASN A 89 10.08 0.47 -10.74
CA ASN A 89 11.12 1.36 -10.22
C ASN A 89 11.22 2.71 -10.97
N ASN A 90 10.53 2.83 -12.09
CA ASN A 90 10.42 4.06 -12.89
C ASN A 90 8.97 4.57 -12.94
N PHE A 91 8.28 4.51 -11.82
CA PHE A 91 6.84 4.79 -11.73
C PHE A 91 6.47 6.19 -12.20
N SER A 92 7.30 7.19 -11.96
CA SER A 92 7.04 8.57 -12.40
C SER A 92 6.95 8.73 -13.93
N GLN A 93 7.48 7.77 -14.70
CA GLN A 93 7.37 7.72 -16.14
C GLN A 93 6.14 6.93 -16.62
N THR A 94 5.42 6.32 -15.72
CA THR A 94 4.24 5.52 -16.01
C THR A 94 3.00 6.40 -16.00
N LYS A 95 2.29 6.46 -17.12
CA LYS A 95 1.00 7.17 -17.18
C LYS A 95 -0.03 6.42 -16.34
N HIS A 96 -0.43 7.03 -15.23
CA HIS A 96 -1.43 6.43 -14.39
C HIS A 96 -2.01 7.45 -13.40
N ALA A 97 -3.28 7.27 -13.06
CA ALA A 97 -3.95 8.09 -12.05
C ALA A 97 -3.77 7.44 -10.67
N SER A 98 -3.19 8.17 -9.73
CA SER A 98 -3.07 7.71 -8.35
C SER A 98 -3.46 8.81 -7.38
N VAL A 99 -4.51 8.57 -6.62
CA VAL A 99 -4.87 9.43 -5.48
C VAL A 99 -3.93 9.20 -4.29
N PHE A 100 -3.19 8.09 -4.29
CA PHE A 100 -2.22 7.79 -3.24
C PHE A 100 -1.03 8.76 -3.22
N GLU A 101 -0.68 9.35 -4.36
CA GLU A 101 0.36 10.39 -4.43
C GLU A 101 -0.02 11.67 -3.69
N SER A 102 -1.29 11.93 -3.50
CA SER A 102 -1.75 13.12 -2.77
C SER A 102 -1.55 13.05 -1.26
N VAL A 103 -1.09 11.91 -0.74
CA VAL A 103 -0.78 11.74 0.68
C VAL A 103 0.62 12.28 0.96
N PRO A 104 0.79 13.28 1.85
CA PRO A 104 2.10 13.86 2.14
C PRO A 104 2.99 12.89 2.92
N LEU A 105 4.32 12.97 2.70
CA LEU A 105 5.34 12.17 3.39
C LEU A 105 5.44 12.44 4.90
N SER A 106 5.02 13.62 5.34
CA SER A 106 4.99 13.95 6.77
C SER A 106 3.98 15.05 7.03
N GLU A 107 3.27 14.93 8.14
CA GLU A 107 2.61 16.09 8.72
C GLU A 107 3.70 16.99 9.32
N LYS A 108 4.22 17.92 8.54
CA LYS A 108 5.06 18.96 9.10
C LYS A 108 4.22 19.80 10.05
N LYS A 109 4.76 20.01 11.25
CA LYS A 109 4.28 21.00 12.20
C LYS A 109 3.97 22.29 11.45
N THR A 110 2.79 22.83 11.68
CA THR A 110 2.37 24.16 11.20
C THR A 110 3.50 25.16 11.44
N ASP A 111 3.99 25.75 10.36
CA ASP A 111 4.82 26.92 10.42
C ASP A 111 4.03 28.01 11.17
N PRO A 112 4.68 28.85 12.02
CA PRO A 112 4.03 29.96 12.71
C PRO A 112 3.25 30.91 11.81
N SER A 113 3.49 30.90 10.48
CA SER A 113 2.74 31.66 9.47
C SER A 113 1.40 31.04 9.05
N GLY A 114 1.00 29.88 9.60
CA GLY A 114 -0.26 29.21 9.29
C GLY A 114 -0.35 28.56 7.90
N LYS A 115 0.75 28.51 7.16
CA LYS A 115 0.81 27.78 5.90
C LYS A 115 1.12 26.31 6.19
N THR A 116 0.16 25.46 5.97
CA THR A 116 0.33 23.99 5.96
C THR A 116 1.21 23.61 4.79
N GLY A 117 2.52 23.55 5.03
CA GLY A 117 3.53 23.21 4.03
C GLY A 117 3.85 21.72 3.98
N ALA A 118 2.84 20.83 4.02
CA ALA A 118 3.05 19.42 3.74
C ALA A 118 3.41 19.28 2.26
N LYS A 119 4.70 19.08 1.96
CA LYS A 119 5.20 18.89 0.61
C LYS A 119 4.74 17.51 0.11
N VAL A 120 3.86 17.48 -0.87
CA VAL A 120 3.47 16.26 -1.55
C VAL A 120 4.56 15.89 -2.56
N HIS A 121 5.09 14.67 -2.44
CA HIS A 121 6.05 14.13 -3.38
C HIS A 121 5.42 13.06 -4.26
N SER A 122 5.84 13.03 -5.52
CA SER A 122 5.40 12.00 -6.47
C SER A 122 5.97 10.63 -6.10
N ILE A 123 5.21 9.59 -6.41
CA ILE A 123 5.69 8.22 -6.35
C ILE A 123 6.75 8.04 -7.45
N GLN A 124 7.93 7.64 -7.05
CA GLN A 124 9.04 7.35 -7.97
C GLN A 124 9.19 5.84 -8.20
N LYS A 125 8.91 5.05 -7.17
CA LYS A 125 9.05 3.59 -7.18
C LYS A 125 7.86 2.98 -6.49
N LEU A 126 7.34 1.89 -7.03
CA LEU A 126 6.16 1.19 -6.52
C LEU A 126 6.38 -0.32 -6.57
N MET A 127 5.94 -0.97 -5.53
CA MET A 127 5.81 -2.42 -5.45
C MET A 127 4.38 -2.74 -5.05
N THR A 128 3.74 -3.68 -5.74
CA THR A 128 2.33 -4.01 -5.54
C THR A 128 2.11 -5.51 -5.52
N ALA A 129 1.27 -5.98 -4.63
CA ALA A 129 0.92 -7.40 -4.53
C ALA A 129 -0.56 -7.59 -4.23
N PRO A 130 -1.21 -8.59 -4.84
CA PRO A 130 -2.58 -8.95 -4.49
C PRO A 130 -2.61 -9.71 -3.17
N VAL A 131 -3.65 -9.49 -2.40
CA VAL A 131 -3.99 -10.32 -1.24
C VAL A 131 -4.99 -11.37 -1.71
N VAL A 132 -4.58 -12.63 -1.76
CA VAL A 132 -5.36 -13.72 -2.32
C VAL A 132 -5.66 -14.77 -1.26
N SER A 133 -6.91 -15.19 -1.17
CA SER A 133 -7.36 -16.32 -0.38
C SER A 133 -7.99 -17.40 -1.27
N SER A 134 -8.46 -18.49 -0.66
CA SER A 134 -9.23 -19.51 -1.38
C SER A 134 -10.52 -18.96 -2.03
N ALA A 135 -11.06 -17.87 -1.51
CA ALA A 135 -12.23 -17.17 -2.06
C ALA A 135 -11.90 -16.22 -3.22
N GLY A 136 -10.62 -16.06 -3.57
CA GLY A 136 -10.16 -15.15 -4.63
C GLY A 136 -9.39 -13.95 -4.08
N VAL A 137 -9.30 -12.88 -4.87
CA VAL A 137 -8.62 -11.64 -4.47
C VAL A 137 -9.45 -10.91 -3.42
N GLN A 138 -8.82 -10.62 -2.28
CA GLN A 138 -9.43 -9.92 -1.16
C GLN A 138 -8.99 -8.45 -1.07
N GLY A 139 -7.84 -8.13 -1.66
CA GLY A 139 -7.31 -6.77 -1.61
C GLY A 139 -6.00 -6.64 -2.36
N VAL A 140 -5.37 -5.48 -2.19
CA VAL A 140 -4.07 -5.13 -2.76
C VAL A 140 -3.26 -4.39 -1.69
N ILE A 141 -1.97 -4.69 -1.60
CA ILE A 141 -1.02 -3.93 -0.78
C ILE A 141 -0.01 -3.29 -1.73
N GLN A 142 0.23 -2.00 -1.53
CA GLN A 142 1.21 -1.23 -2.28
C GLN A 142 2.24 -0.62 -1.32
N ILE A 143 3.51 -0.75 -1.67
CA ILE A 143 4.64 -0.11 -0.99
C ILE A 143 5.31 0.78 -2.02
N CYS A 144 5.48 2.05 -1.71
CA CYS A 144 6.11 2.99 -2.63
C CYS A 144 7.28 3.73 -1.98
N ARG A 145 8.04 4.42 -2.80
CA ARG A 145 9.04 5.42 -2.41
C ARG A 145 8.74 6.71 -3.13
N LYS A 146 8.49 7.74 -2.37
CA LYS A 146 8.17 9.08 -2.86
C LYS A 146 9.42 9.97 -2.78
N GLY A 147 9.52 10.93 -3.68
CA GLY A 147 10.61 11.88 -3.71
C GLY A 147 10.47 12.86 -4.85
N GLU A 148 11.39 13.83 -4.90
CA GLU A 148 11.45 14.81 -5.99
C GLU A 148 11.99 14.17 -7.28
N SER A 149 12.77 13.10 -7.14
CA SER A 149 13.35 12.33 -8.24
C SER A 149 13.55 10.87 -7.83
N ALA A 150 13.76 9.98 -8.80
CA ALA A 150 14.01 8.57 -8.53
C ALA A 150 15.23 8.35 -7.59
N PRO A 151 16.38 9.03 -7.74
CA PRO A 151 17.49 8.89 -6.82
C PRO A 151 17.17 9.38 -5.40
N SER A 152 16.41 10.46 -5.25
CA SER A 152 16.06 11.01 -3.92
C SER A 152 15.03 10.17 -3.17
N ALA A 153 14.27 9.35 -3.88
CA ALA A 153 13.28 8.45 -3.29
C ALA A 153 13.90 7.23 -2.58
N GLY A 154 15.17 6.96 -2.78
CA GLY A 154 15.90 5.85 -2.18
C GLY A 154 16.19 4.70 -3.16
N ALA A 155 16.60 3.55 -2.64
CA ALA A 155 16.99 2.40 -3.43
C ALA A 155 15.82 1.81 -4.24
N ASP A 156 16.14 1.13 -5.34
CA ASP A 156 15.16 0.34 -6.09
C ASP A 156 14.63 -0.82 -5.25
N PHE A 157 13.36 -1.16 -5.46
CA PHE A 157 12.83 -2.41 -4.95
C PHE A 157 13.46 -3.59 -5.71
N THR A 158 13.76 -4.65 -4.98
CA THR A 158 14.39 -5.86 -5.51
C THR A 158 13.37 -7.00 -5.66
N PRO A 159 13.67 -8.03 -6.47
CA PRO A 159 12.85 -9.24 -6.51
C PRO A 159 12.67 -9.90 -5.14
N GLY A 160 13.67 -9.82 -4.25
CA GLY A 160 13.56 -10.29 -2.87
C GLY A 160 12.54 -9.50 -2.05
N ASP A 161 12.47 -8.18 -2.24
CA ASP A 161 11.45 -7.35 -1.61
C ASP A 161 10.05 -7.75 -2.07
N LEU A 162 9.88 -8.03 -3.36
CA LEU A 162 8.59 -8.47 -3.91
C LEU A 162 8.17 -9.83 -3.36
N GLN A 163 9.08 -10.79 -3.29
CA GLN A 163 8.81 -12.10 -2.69
C GLN A 163 8.38 -11.96 -1.22
N LYS A 164 9.05 -11.09 -0.48
CA LYS A 164 8.69 -10.77 0.91
C LYS A 164 7.28 -10.17 0.99
N LEU A 165 6.94 -9.23 0.12
CA LEU A 165 5.61 -8.63 0.08
C LEU A 165 4.53 -9.67 -0.26
N VAL A 166 4.75 -10.53 -1.23
CA VAL A 166 3.82 -11.60 -1.61
C VAL A 166 3.57 -12.54 -0.43
N ALA A 167 4.62 -12.98 0.27
CA ALA A 167 4.49 -13.85 1.43
C ALA A 167 3.72 -13.18 2.58
N ILE A 168 3.98 -11.90 2.85
CA ILE A 168 3.24 -11.11 3.84
C ILE A 168 1.77 -10.97 3.44
N SER A 169 1.49 -10.64 2.18
CA SER A 169 0.13 -10.50 1.67
C SER A 169 -0.68 -11.79 1.81
N THR A 170 -0.06 -12.92 1.56
CA THR A 170 -0.66 -14.25 1.78
C THR A 170 -1.00 -14.48 3.25
N SER A 171 -0.10 -14.11 4.15
CA SER A 171 -0.33 -14.25 5.60
C SER A 171 -1.46 -13.36 6.10
N LEU A 172 -1.62 -12.16 5.52
CA LEU A 172 -2.65 -11.21 5.89
C LEU A 172 -4.04 -11.51 5.30
N ALA A 173 -4.15 -12.41 4.33
CA ALA A 173 -5.39 -12.65 3.59
C ALA A 173 -6.60 -12.95 4.49
N LYS A 174 -6.41 -13.63 5.60
CA LYS A 174 -7.48 -13.95 6.55
C LYS A 174 -8.07 -12.74 7.28
N CYS A 175 -7.34 -11.62 7.34
CA CYS A 175 -7.85 -10.36 7.91
C CYS A 175 -8.73 -9.58 6.92
N PHE A 176 -8.68 -9.92 5.65
CA PHE A 176 -9.38 -9.21 4.58
C PHE A 176 -10.82 -9.72 4.33
N LYS A 177 -11.33 -10.56 5.20
CA LYS A 177 -12.69 -11.11 5.12
C LYS A 177 -13.75 -10.03 5.40
#